data_4479798ac68986372fc25dca9a37a49f
#
_entry.id   4479798ac68986372fc25dca9a37a49f
#
_cell.length_a   1.000
_cell.length_b   1.000
_cell.length_c   1.000
_cell.angle_alpha   90.00
_cell.angle_beta   90.00
_cell.angle_gamma   90.00
#
_symmetry.space_group_name_H-M   'P 1'
#
loop_
_entity.id
_entity.type
_entity.pdbx_description
1 polymer ?
#
loop_
_entity_poly.entity_id
_entity_poly.type
_entity_poly.pdbx_seq_one_letter_code
_entity_poly.pdbx_strand_id
1 'polypeptide(L)'
;MQHVRTSGPGDEVAALDVAGVSHSYGPKRALDDVSFSIAPGTFTVLLGLNGAGKTTLFSLISHLYDTRRGSIRIFGHDVSRASGEALRRVGIVFQARTLDLDLSVHQNLSYHASLHGIGGHEARQRIAALLDTVNMQGRQHDKARSLSGGQIRRIEIARALLHRPSLLLLDEATVGLDIQSRAGILATIRKLVETEGIGVLWATHLIDEVEDGDHVVVLRQGDLVAKGKVADVVMATSANSIRDAFSKLNRIGPADMAEISS
;
A
#
# COMPACT_ATOMS: atom_id res chain seq x y z
N MET A 1 3.32 22.20 -36.36
CA MET A 1 4.62 22.03 -35.67
C MET A 1 4.33 21.63 -34.24
N GLN A 2 4.40 20.32 -33.96
CA GLN A 2 4.22 19.78 -32.60
C GLN A 2 5.56 19.87 -31.89
N HIS A 3 5.61 20.62 -30.78
CA HIS A 3 6.76 20.61 -29.89
C HIS A 3 6.83 19.28 -29.14
N VAL A 4 7.71 18.39 -29.59
CA VAL A 4 8.17 17.24 -28.80
C VAL A 4 9.00 17.82 -27.65
N ARG A 5 8.46 17.76 -26.42
CA ARG A 5 9.26 18.02 -25.22
C ARG A 5 10.23 16.84 -25.06
N THR A 6 11.49 17.07 -25.29
CA THR A 6 12.58 16.16 -24.91
C THR A 6 12.67 16.19 -23.39
N SER A 7 12.35 15.05 -22.75
CA SER A 7 12.62 14.79 -21.33
C SER A 7 14.11 14.86 -21.07
N GLY A 8 14.52 15.71 -20.11
CA GLY A 8 15.88 15.81 -19.63
C GLY A 8 16.28 14.58 -18.78
N PRO A 9 17.56 14.34 -18.52
CA PRO A 9 18.02 13.24 -17.66
C PRO A 9 17.62 13.52 -16.21
N GLY A 10 16.51 12.92 -15.71
CA GLY A 10 16.02 13.06 -14.34
C GLY A 10 14.53 12.76 -14.14
N ASP A 11 13.73 12.53 -15.17
CA ASP A 11 12.30 12.22 -15.04
C ASP A 11 12.07 10.69 -15.00
N GLU A 12 12.48 10.04 -13.91
CA GLU A 12 12.03 8.69 -13.63
C GLU A 12 10.51 8.74 -13.35
N VAL A 13 9.73 7.97 -14.13
CA VAL A 13 8.27 7.98 -14.02
C VAL A 13 7.87 7.46 -12.64
N ALA A 14 7.18 8.28 -11.84
CA ALA A 14 6.72 7.88 -10.52
C ALA A 14 5.86 6.61 -10.57
N ALA A 15 6.06 5.71 -9.59
CA ALA A 15 5.22 4.53 -9.44
C ALA A 15 3.78 4.91 -9.10
N LEU A 16 3.61 5.96 -8.29
CA LEU A 16 2.32 6.59 -8.00
C LEU A 16 2.50 8.11 -7.99
N ASP A 17 1.62 8.83 -8.66
CA ASP A 17 1.53 10.29 -8.62
C ASP A 17 0.08 10.69 -8.30
N VAL A 18 -0.09 11.37 -7.18
CA VAL A 18 -1.37 11.90 -6.68
C VAL A 18 -1.26 13.42 -6.72
N ALA A 19 -2.09 14.08 -7.49
CA ALA A 19 -2.03 15.53 -7.73
C ALA A 19 -3.37 16.21 -7.49
N GLY A 20 -3.45 17.04 -6.44
CA GLY A 20 -4.61 17.89 -6.12
C GLY A 20 -5.89 17.14 -5.81
N VAL A 21 -5.79 15.92 -5.27
CA VAL A 21 -6.93 15.03 -5.08
C VAL A 21 -7.79 15.47 -3.91
N SER A 22 -9.08 15.74 -4.19
CA SER A 22 -10.09 16.03 -3.18
C SER A 22 -11.29 15.10 -3.35
N HIS A 23 -11.87 14.65 -2.22
CA HIS A 23 -13.04 13.77 -2.22
C HIS A 23 -13.95 14.06 -1.04
N SER A 24 -15.27 13.98 -1.28
CA SER A 24 -16.29 14.17 -0.24
C SER A 24 -17.41 13.14 -0.35
N TYR A 25 -17.87 12.66 0.77
CA TYR A 25 -19.08 11.85 0.91
C TYR A 25 -20.24 12.77 1.35
N GLY A 26 -21.04 13.24 0.39
CA GLY A 26 -22.03 14.27 0.64
C GLY A 26 -21.38 15.54 1.22
N PRO A 27 -21.82 16.04 2.38
CA PRO A 27 -21.24 17.24 2.99
C PRO A 27 -19.90 16.98 3.71
N LYS A 28 -19.55 15.70 3.97
CA LYS A 28 -18.33 15.35 4.70
C LYS A 28 -17.14 15.27 3.76
N ARG A 29 -16.21 16.22 3.89
CA ARG A 29 -14.93 16.18 3.19
C ARG A 29 -14.05 15.08 3.80
N ALA A 30 -13.55 14.18 2.94
CA ALA A 30 -12.69 13.07 3.32
C ALA A 30 -11.23 13.29 2.90
N LEU A 31 -10.99 14.02 1.80
CA LEU A 31 -9.67 14.45 1.33
C LEU A 31 -9.76 15.86 0.77
N ASP A 32 -8.71 16.67 0.97
CA ASP A 32 -8.60 18.03 0.45
C ASP A 32 -7.22 18.32 -0.12
N ASP A 33 -7.15 18.53 -1.42
CA ASP A 33 -5.96 18.94 -2.18
C ASP A 33 -4.70 18.10 -1.89
N VAL A 34 -4.88 16.76 -1.75
CA VAL A 34 -3.79 15.83 -1.44
C VAL A 34 -2.88 15.67 -2.64
N SER A 35 -1.56 15.93 -2.45
CA SER A 35 -0.56 15.81 -3.51
C SER A 35 0.74 15.21 -3.01
N PHE A 36 1.13 14.03 -3.55
CA PHE A 36 2.40 13.37 -3.30
C PHE A 36 2.76 12.39 -4.43
N SER A 37 4.00 11.95 -4.46
CA SER A 37 4.46 10.93 -5.40
C SER A 37 5.29 9.85 -4.71
N ILE A 38 5.30 8.66 -5.28
CA ILE A 38 6.10 7.51 -4.84
C ILE A 38 7.01 7.14 -6.01
N ALA A 39 8.31 7.06 -5.76
CA ALA A 39 9.27 6.56 -6.74
C ALA A 39 9.22 5.01 -6.81
N PRO A 40 9.58 4.39 -7.96
CA PRO A 40 9.79 2.94 -8.01
C PRO A 40 10.81 2.49 -6.95
N GLY A 41 10.63 1.28 -6.43
CA GLY A 41 11.55 0.72 -5.45
C GLY A 41 11.62 1.46 -4.11
N THR A 42 10.59 2.23 -3.74
CA THR A 42 10.53 2.90 -2.44
C THR A 42 9.43 2.34 -1.55
N PHE A 43 9.74 2.23 -0.26
CA PHE A 43 8.74 1.93 0.77
C PHE A 43 8.22 3.25 1.35
N THR A 44 6.94 3.54 1.09
CA THR A 44 6.28 4.76 1.57
C THR A 44 5.18 4.41 2.55
N VAL A 45 5.24 4.95 3.75
CA VAL A 45 4.23 4.75 4.79
C VAL A 45 3.22 5.89 4.76
N LEU A 46 1.94 5.55 4.56
CA LEU A 46 0.82 6.48 4.70
C LEU A 46 0.33 6.44 6.14
N LEU A 47 0.77 7.39 6.93
CA LEU A 47 0.42 7.54 8.33
C LEU A 47 -0.83 8.41 8.52
N GLY A 48 -1.64 8.05 9.47
CA GLY A 48 -2.79 8.85 9.90
C GLY A 48 -3.65 8.10 10.90
N LEU A 49 -4.28 8.82 11.79
CA LEU A 49 -5.26 8.27 12.72
C LEU A 49 -6.48 7.71 11.99
N ASN A 50 -7.33 6.98 12.72
CA ASN A 50 -8.61 6.52 12.18
C ASN A 50 -9.46 7.72 11.72
N GLY A 51 -9.99 7.62 10.50
CA GLY A 51 -10.72 8.72 9.87
C GLY A 51 -9.87 9.81 9.21
N ALA A 52 -8.54 9.66 9.15
CA ALA A 52 -7.66 10.61 8.48
C ALA A 52 -7.82 10.70 6.95
N GLY A 53 -8.52 9.72 6.32
CA GLY A 53 -8.73 9.68 4.86
C GLY A 53 -7.96 8.57 4.13
N LYS A 54 -7.16 7.74 4.84
CA LYS A 54 -6.32 6.68 4.24
C LYS A 54 -7.10 5.74 3.32
N THR A 55 -8.17 5.11 3.83
CA THR A 55 -9.02 4.18 3.05
C THR A 55 -9.73 4.87 1.89
N THR A 56 -10.12 6.14 2.03
CA THR A 56 -10.67 6.93 0.92
C THR A 56 -9.62 7.11 -0.18
N LEU A 57 -8.40 7.47 0.18
CA LEU A 57 -7.30 7.61 -0.78
C LEU A 57 -7.01 6.28 -1.49
N PHE A 58 -6.97 5.16 -0.76
CA PHE A 58 -6.81 3.81 -1.34
C PHE A 58 -7.93 3.48 -2.32
N SER A 59 -9.18 3.80 -1.98
CA SER A 59 -10.34 3.57 -2.86
C SER A 59 -10.26 4.39 -4.15
N LEU A 60 -9.70 5.60 -4.12
CA LEU A 60 -9.47 6.42 -5.31
C LEU A 60 -8.31 5.89 -6.15
N ILE A 61 -7.19 5.51 -5.52
CA ILE A 61 -6.02 4.94 -6.22
C ILE A 61 -6.39 3.61 -6.89
N SER A 62 -7.18 2.77 -6.22
CA SER A 62 -7.67 1.49 -6.76
C SER A 62 -8.85 1.62 -7.73
N HIS A 63 -9.29 2.85 -8.01
CA HIS A 63 -10.42 3.16 -8.88
C HIS A 63 -11.73 2.46 -8.46
N LEU A 64 -11.92 2.22 -7.16
CA LEU A 64 -13.21 1.83 -6.59
C LEU A 64 -14.18 3.02 -6.54
N TYR A 65 -13.63 4.24 -6.47
CA TYR A 65 -14.37 5.49 -6.60
C TYR A 65 -13.70 6.39 -7.63
N ASP A 66 -14.49 7.19 -8.33
CA ASP A 66 -13.99 8.15 -9.30
C ASP A 66 -13.36 9.37 -8.62
N THR A 67 -12.22 9.80 -9.16
CA THR A 67 -11.58 11.05 -8.78
C THR A 67 -12.28 12.21 -9.47
N ARG A 68 -13.03 13.01 -8.72
CA ARG A 68 -13.77 14.17 -9.27
C ARG A 68 -12.91 15.43 -9.35
N ARG A 69 -11.88 15.55 -8.52
CA ARG A 69 -10.97 16.70 -8.48
C ARG A 69 -9.54 16.20 -8.26
N GLY A 70 -8.62 16.69 -9.06
CA GLY A 70 -7.24 16.24 -9.12
C GLY A 70 -7.05 15.09 -10.11
N SER A 71 -5.89 14.43 -10.04
CA SER A 71 -5.57 13.28 -10.88
C SER A 71 -4.71 12.28 -10.10
N ILE A 72 -4.85 10.99 -10.45
CA ILE A 72 -4.03 9.91 -9.93
C ILE A 72 -3.43 9.18 -11.11
N ARG A 73 -2.11 9.00 -11.11
CA ARG A 73 -1.40 8.28 -12.15
C ARG A 73 -0.54 7.18 -11.55
N ILE A 74 -0.50 6.04 -12.21
CA ILE A 74 0.32 4.89 -11.86
C ILE A 74 1.25 4.60 -13.03
N PHE A 75 2.55 4.75 -12.82
CA PHE A 75 3.55 4.69 -13.90
C PHE A 75 3.14 5.53 -15.13
N GLY A 76 2.68 6.76 -14.88
CA GLY A 76 2.23 7.71 -15.91
C GLY A 76 0.82 7.47 -16.46
N HIS A 77 0.19 6.32 -16.19
CA HIS A 77 -1.17 6.01 -16.64
C HIS A 77 -2.22 6.58 -15.68
N ASP A 78 -3.08 7.46 -16.15
CA ASP A 78 -4.17 8.06 -15.38
C ASP A 78 -5.23 6.99 -15.06
N VAL A 79 -5.56 6.81 -13.77
CA VAL A 79 -6.47 5.75 -13.33
C VAL A 79 -7.91 5.93 -13.85
N SER A 80 -8.33 7.17 -14.16
CA SER A 80 -9.67 7.45 -14.68
C SER A 80 -9.75 7.27 -16.20
N ARG A 81 -8.64 7.49 -16.94
CA ARG A 81 -8.63 7.48 -18.41
C ARG A 81 -8.03 6.22 -19.00
N ALA A 82 -7.11 5.59 -18.30
CA ALA A 82 -6.37 4.39 -18.70
C ALA A 82 -6.34 3.36 -17.56
N SER A 83 -7.52 3.10 -16.94
CA SER A 83 -7.64 2.25 -15.75
C SER A 83 -7.05 0.85 -15.95
N GLY A 84 -7.27 0.23 -17.11
CA GLY A 84 -6.72 -1.10 -17.42
C GLY A 84 -5.19 -1.12 -17.40
N GLU A 85 -4.52 -0.10 -17.97
CA GLU A 85 -3.06 0.02 -17.99
C GLU A 85 -2.49 0.38 -16.61
N ALA A 86 -3.17 1.24 -15.86
CA ALA A 86 -2.80 1.62 -14.51
C ALA A 86 -2.94 0.44 -13.55
N LEU A 87 -4.13 -0.17 -13.46
CA LEU A 87 -4.45 -1.19 -12.44
C LEU A 87 -3.75 -2.53 -12.68
N ARG A 88 -3.39 -2.85 -13.93
CA ARG A 88 -2.59 -4.03 -14.25
C ARG A 88 -1.21 -4.04 -13.57
N ARG A 89 -0.72 -2.86 -13.15
CA ARG A 89 0.57 -2.66 -12.47
C ARG A 89 0.46 -2.67 -10.94
N VAL A 90 -0.76 -2.83 -10.40
CA VAL A 90 -1.04 -2.67 -8.98
C VAL A 90 -1.46 -3.98 -8.34
N GLY A 91 -0.77 -4.36 -7.27
CA GLY A 91 -1.24 -5.36 -6.32
C GLY A 91 -1.90 -4.66 -5.13
N ILE A 92 -3.04 -5.18 -4.64
CA ILE A 92 -3.77 -4.55 -3.55
C ILE A 92 -4.08 -5.57 -2.47
N VAL A 93 -3.79 -5.20 -1.22
CA VAL A 93 -4.22 -5.91 -0.02
C VAL A 93 -5.10 -4.96 0.78
N PHE A 94 -6.39 -5.27 0.84
CA PHE A 94 -7.37 -4.47 1.59
C PHE A 94 -7.34 -4.78 3.09
N GLN A 95 -7.85 -3.88 3.91
CA GLN A 95 -8.03 -4.09 5.34
C GLN A 95 -8.91 -5.32 5.60
N ALA A 96 -10.05 -5.42 4.91
CA ALA A 96 -10.94 -6.58 4.98
C ALA A 96 -10.29 -7.83 4.36
N ARG A 97 -10.54 -9.00 4.96
CA ARG A 97 -10.12 -10.29 4.39
C ARG A 97 -10.94 -10.59 3.14
N THR A 98 -10.26 -11.04 2.11
CA THR A 98 -10.84 -11.20 0.76
C THR A 98 -10.59 -12.59 0.15
N LEU A 99 -10.03 -13.55 0.92
CA LEU A 99 -9.95 -14.95 0.50
C LEU A 99 -11.31 -15.64 0.69
N ASP A 100 -11.64 -16.51 -0.26
CA ASP A 100 -12.74 -17.44 -0.09
C ASP A 100 -12.32 -18.53 0.92
N LEU A 101 -13.02 -18.57 2.06
CA LEU A 101 -12.67 -19.46 3.17
C LEU A 101 -12.96 -20.94 2.89
N ASP A 102 -13.82 -21.24 1.92
CA ASP A 102 -14.20 -22.59 1.52
C ASP A 102 -13.26 -23.20 0.49
N LEU A 103 -12.46 -22.36 -0.16
CA LEU A 103 -11.46 -22.78 -1.11
C LEU A 103 -10.11 -23.06 -0.42
N SER A 104 -9.30 -23.93 -1.03
CA SER A 104 -7.91 -24.10 -0.62
C SER A 104 -7.08 -22.86 -0.99
N VAL A 105 -5.89 -22.72 -0.38
CA VAL A 105 -4.91 -21.70 -0.75
C VAL A 105 -4.62 -21.74 -2.26
N HIS A 106 -4.33 -22.92 -2.80
CA HIS A 106 -4.06 -23.10 -4.22
C HIS A 106 -5.26 -22.69 -5.10
N GLN A 107 -6.50 -23.04 -4.71
CA GLN A 107 -7.70 -22.65 -5.45
C GLN A 107 -7.91 -21.15 -5.45
N ASN A 108 -7.76 -20.45 -4.30
CA ASN A 108 -7.82 -19.01 -4.21
C ASN A 108 -6.82 -18.33 -5.16
N LEU A 109 -5.55 -18.77 -5.12
CA LEU A 109 -4.50 -18.21 -5.95
C LEU A 109 -4.70 -18.53 -7.44
N SER A 110 -5.10 -19.76 -7.78
CA SER A 110 -5.36 -20.16 -9.16
C SER A 110 -6.55 -19.41 -9.78
N TYR A 111 -7.61 -19.19 -9.01
CA TYR A 111 -8.73 -18.38 -9.43
C TYR A 111 -8.28 -16.96 -9.79
N HIS A 112 -7.49 -16.34 -8.91
CA HIS A 112 -6.96 -15.00 -9.14
C HIS A 112 -6.00 -14.94 -10.35
N ALA A 113 -5.15 -15.97 -10.53
CA ALA A 113 -4.30 -16.10 -11.71
C ALA A 113 -5.12 -16.10 -13.01
N SER A 114 -6.24 -16.83 -13.03
CA SER A 114 -7.13 -16.90 -14.18
C SER A 114 -7.76 -15.55 -14.52
N LEU A 115 -8.12 -14.74 -13.50
CA LEU A 115 -8.64 -13.37 -13.71
C LEU A 115 -7.60 -12.45 -14.36
N HIS A 116 -6.31 -12.71 -14.16
CA HIS A 116 -5.20 -11.98 -14.80
C HIS A 116 -4.73 -12.64 -16.12
N GLY A 117 -5.43 -13.65 -16.62
CA GLY A 117 -5.07 -14.33 -17.87
C GLY A 117 -3.81 -15.18 -17.78
N ILE A 118 -3.35 -15.55 -16.57
CA ILE A 118 -2.16 -16.37 -16.35
C ILE A 118 -2.52 -17.84 -16.59
N GLY A 119 -1.85 -18.48 -17.55
CA GLY A 119 -2.09 -19.88 -17.91
C GLY A 119 -1.78 -20.86 -16.79
N GLY A 120 -2.48 -22.01 -16.73
CA GLY A 120 -2.42 -22.94 -15.60
C GLY A 120 -1.02 -23.50 -15.29
N HIS A 121 -0.14 -23.66 -16.28
CA HIS A 121 1.24 -24.08 -16.04
C HIS A 121 2.05 -22.98 -15.34
N GLU A 122 1.98 -21.78 -15.86
CA GLU A 122 2.66 -20.60 -15.30
C GLU A 122 2.10 -20.25 -13.92
N ALA A 123 0.77 -20.33 -13.73
CA ALA A 123 0.12 -20.10 -12.45
C ALA A 123 0.69 -21.03 -11.36
N ARG A 124 0.83 -22.34 -11.64
CA ARG A 124 1.42 -23.28 -10.69
C ARG A 124 2.83 -22.91 -10.28
N GLN A 125 3.68 -22.52 -11.24
CA GLN A 125 5.06 -22.09 -10.96
C GLN A 125 5.11 -20.83 -10.10
N ARG A 126 4.31 -19.81 -10.46
CA ARG A 126 4.24 -18.55 -9.70
C ARG A 126 3.69 -18.75 -8.30
N ILE A 127 2.65 -19.58 -8.14
CA ILE A 127 2.06 -19.91 -6.84
C ILE A 127 3.10 -20.56 -5.93
N ALA A 128 3.84 -21.56 -6.43
CA ALA A 128 4.87 -22.21 -5.65
C ALA A 128 5.95 -21.25 -5.17
N ALA A 129 6.47 -20.38 -6.05
CA ALA A 129 7.46 -19.38 -5.72
C ALA A 129 6.93 -18.35 -4.69
N LEU A 130 5.70 -17.88 -4.87
CA LEU A 130 5.10 -16.91 -3.95
C LEU A 130 4.81 -17.50 -2.57
N LEU A 131 4.37 -18.76 -2.49
CA LEU A 131 4.19 -19.44 -1.21
C LEU A 131 5.53 -19.60 -0.47
N ASP A 132 6.64 -19.77 -1.19
CA ASP A 132 7.98 -19.73 -0.61
C ASP A 132 8.31 -18.33 -0.08
N THR A 133 8.11 -17.29 -0.90
CA THR A 133 8.36 -15.88 -0.53
C THR A 133 7.63 -15.48 0.75
N VAL A 134 6.37 -15.89 0.92
CA VAL A 134 5.56 -15.53 2.10
C VAL A 134 5.64 -16.56 3.25
N ASN A 135 6.55 -17.53 3.18
CA ASN A 135 6.74 -18.61 4.17
C ASN A 135 5.46 -19.42 4.43
N MET A 136 4.80 -19.85 3.36
CA MET A 136 3.57 -20.66 3.38
C MET A 136 3.71 -21.96 2.59
N GLN A 137 4.95 -22.47 2.41
CA GLN A 137 5.22 -23.78 1.78
C GLN A 137 4.46 -24.88 2.50
N GLY A 138 3.98 -25.87 1.76
CA GLY A 138 3.24 -27.01 2.30
C GLY A 138 1.78 -26.70 2.68
N ARG A 139 1.34 -25.45 2.65
CA ARG A 139 -0.04 -25.05 2.99
C ARG A 139 -0.98 -24.92 1.78
N GLN A 140 -0.52 -25.24 0.58
CA GLN A 140 -1.27 -25.02 -0.66
C GLN A 140 -2.61 -25.76 -0.73
N HIS A 141 -2.74 -26.90 -0.02
CA HIS A 141 -3.96 -27.71 0.00
C HIS A 141 -4.86 -27.43 1.19
N ASP A 142 -4.38 -26.64 2.16
CA ASP A 142 -5.17 -26.25 3.33
C ASP A 142 -6.32 -25.33 2.90
N LYS A 143 -7.49 -25.51 3.51
CA LYS A 143 -8.59 -24.56 3.33
C LYS A 143 -8.27 -23.24 4.01
N ALA A 144 -8.63 -22.11 3.38
CA ALA A 144 -8.34 -20.79 3.93
C ALA A 144 -8.95 -20.60 5.34
N ARG A 145 -10.09 -21.22 5.64
CA ARG A 145 -10.72 -21.21 6.97
C ARG A 145 -9.88 -21.81 8.09
N SER A 146 -8.94 -22.71 7.78
CA SER A 146 -8.08 -23.36 8.76
C SER A 146 -6.82 -22.57 9.10
N LEU A 147 -6.58 -21.44 8.41
CA LEU A 147 -5.41 -20.61 8.57
C LEU A 147 -5.61 -19.58 9.69
N SER A 148 -4.51 -19.27 10.40
CA SER A 148 -4.49 -18.14 11.33
C SER A 148 -4.64 -16.80 10.59
N GLY A 149 -4.95 -15.71 11.32
CA GLY A 149 -5.06 -14.36 10.73
C GLY A 149 -3.79 -13.92 9.99
N GLY A 150 -2.62 -14.15 10.56
CA GLY A 150 -1.34 -13.85 9.92
C GLY A 150 -1.08 -14.71 8.68
N GLN A 151 -1.45 -15.98 8.71
CA GLN A 151 -1.35 -16.87 7.55
C GLN A 151 -2.28 -16.44 6.41
N ILE A 152 -3.54 -16.08 6.72
CA ILE A 152 -4.47 -15.50 5.72
C ILE A 152 -3.85 -14.27 5.08
N ARG A 153 -3.30 -13.34 5.88
CA ARG A 153 -2.68 -12.11 5.36
C ARG A 153 -1.49 -12.40 4.46
N ARG A 154 -0.65 -13.38 4.79
CA ARG A 154 0.46 -13.83 3.92
C ARG A 154 -0.05 -14.34 2.57
N ILE A 155 -1.14 -15.09 2.54
CA ILE A 155 -1.74 -15.57 1.28
C ILE A 155 -2.37 -14.42 0.48
N GLU A 156 -2.99 -13.43 1.13
CA GLU A 156 -3.50 -12.23 0.44
C GLU A 156 -2.37 -11.42 -0.21
N ILE A 157 -1.22 -11.31 0.46
CA ILE A 157 -0.01 -10.71 -0.11
C ILE A 157 0.50 -11.53 -1.31
N ALA A 158 0.62 -12.85 -1.18
CA ALA A 158 1.00 -13.73 -2.30
C ALA A 158 0.05 -13.57 -3.50
N ARG A 159 -1.26 -13.47 -3.23
CA ARG A 159 -2.27 -13.22 -4.26
C ARG A 159 -2.07 -11.88 -4.96
N ALA A 160 -1.80 -10.81 -4.20
CA ALA A 160 -1.56 -9.48 -4.74
C ALA A 160 -0.30 -9.40 -5.62
N LEU A 161 0.69 -10.27 -5.38
CA LEU A 161 1.95 -10.35 -6.14
C LEU A 161 1.87 -11.25 -7.38
N LEU A 162 0.80 -12.02 -7.55
CA LEU A 162 0.70 -13.12 -8.53
C LEU A 162 0.88 -12.65 -9.99
N HIS A 163 0.39 -11.47 -10.33
CA HIS A 163 0.49 -10.87 -11.65
C HIS A 163 1.73 -9.97 -11.83
N ARG A 164 2.68 -10.02 -10.86
CA ARG A 164 3.94 -9.23 -10.85
C ARG A 164 3.70 -7.72 -10.94
N PRO A 165 2.99 -7.15 -9.97
CA PRO A 165 2.75 -5.71 -9.95
C PRO A 165 4.06 -4.94 -9.75
N SER A 166 4.10 -3.71 -10.25
CA SER A 166 5.21 -2.77 -10.00
C SER A 166 4.93 -1.81 -8.84
N LEU A 167 3.67 -1.77 -8.35
CA LEU A 167 3.21 -1.01 -7.19
C LEU A 167 2.36 -1.92 -6.31
N LEU A 168 2.64 -1.94 -5.00
CA LEU A 168 1.85 -2.69 -4.03
C LEU A 168 1.20 -1.72 -3.04
N LEU A 169 -0.11 -1.81 -2.92
CA LEU A 169 -0.92 -1.03 -1.98
C LEU A 169 -1.38 -1.94 -0.84
N LEU A 170 -1.07 -1.58 0.41
CA LEU A 170 -1.49 -2.34 1.57
C LEU A 170 -2.24 -1.42 2.56
N ASP A 171 -3.52 -1.71 2.77
CA ASP A 171 -4.37 -0.94 3.70
C ASP A 171 -4.49 -1.70 5.03
N GLU A 172 -3.82 -1.18 6.06
CA GLU A 172 -3.80 -1.71 7.43
C GLU A 172 -3.55 -3.24 7.49
N ALA A 173 -2.56 -3.70 6.71
CA ALA A 173 -2.32 -5.11 6.45
C ALA A 173 -1.92 -5.94 7.68
N THR A 174 -1.51 -5.31 8.77
CA THR A 174 -1.02 -5.96 9.99
C THR A 174 -1.92 -5.78 11.20
N VAL A 175 -2.99 -5.01 11.05
CA VAL A 175 -3.93 -4.76 12.16
C VAL A 175 -4.56 -6.06 12.63
N GLY A 176 -4.57 -6.25 13.96
CA GLY A 176 -5.09 -7.47 14.61
C GLY A 176 -4.19 -8.70 14.51
N LEU A 177 -2.94 -8.55 14.09
CA LEU A 177 -1.94 -9.60 14.10
C LEU A 177 -1.04 -9.51 15.34
N ASP A 178 -0.52 -10.66 15.75
CA ASP A 178 0.52 -10.72 16.77
C ASP A 178 1.84 -10.07 16.28
N ILE A 179 2.70 -9.69 17.23
CA ILE A 179 3.96 -8.96 16.96
C ILE A 179 4.85 -9.72 15.98
N GLN A 180 4.98 -11.05 16.11
CA GLN A 180 5.85 -11.85 15.27
C GLN A 180 5.30 -11.94 13.83
N SER A 181 4.00 -12.13 13.67
CA SER A 181 3.34 -12.13 12.36
C SER A 181 3.48 -10.78 11.66
N ARG A 182 3.29 -9.68 12.38
CA ARG A 182 3.47 -8.31 11.90
C ARG A 182 4.90 -8.08 11.39
N ALA A 183 5.90 -8.34 12.24
CA ALA A 183 7.31 -8.18 11.89
C ALA A 183 7.70 -9.03 10.65
N GLY A 184 7.22 -10.28 10.59
CA GLY A 184 7.50 -11.16 9.45
C GLY A 184 6.88 -10.68 8.15
N ILE A 185 5.70 -10.07 8.17
CA ILE A 185 5.07 -9.48 6.97
C ILE A 185 5.85 -8.24 6.51
N LEU A 186 6.14 -7.31 7.41
CA LEU A 186 6.93 -6.11 7.11
C LEU A 186 8.28 -6.48 6.48
N ALA A 187 9.03 -7.40 7.10
CA ALA A 187 10.31 -7.87 6.57
C ALA A 187 10.17 -8.47 5.15
N THR A 188 9.10 -9.24 4.89
CA THR A 188 8.84 -9.80 3.56
C THR A 188 8.62 -8.69 2.52
N ILE A 189 7.79 -7.69 2.84
CA ILE A 189 7.50 -6.59 1.90
C ILE A 189 8.72 -5.72 1.67
N ARG A 190 9.50 -5.38 2.70
CA ARG A 190 10.75 -4.61 2.56
C ARG A 190 11.76 -5.32 1.67
N LYS A 191 11.91 -6.64 1.86
CA LYS A 191 12.76 -7.46 1.00
C LYS A 191 12.33 -7.39 -0.47
N LEU A 192 11.03 -7.41 -0.77
CA LEU A 192 10.52 -7.26 -2.14
C LEU A 192 10.84 -5.88 -2.74
N VAL A 193 10.78 -4.82 -1.94
CA VAL A 193 11.20 -3.48 -2.38
C VAL A 193 12.67 -3.49 -2.79
N GLU A 194 13.54 -4.07 -1.95
CA GLU A 194 14.99 -4.12 -2.18
C GLU A 194 15.38 -5.02 -3.36
N THR A 195 14.75 -6.21 -3.48
CA THR A 195 15.19 -7.22 -4.45
C THR A 195 14.49 -7.13 -5.80
N GLU A 196 13.24 -6.64 -5.85
CA GLU A 196 12.40 -6.60 -7.04
C GLU A 196 12.09 -5.16 -7.51
N GLY A 197 12.47 -4.14 -6.73
CA GLY A 197 12.23 -2.74 -7.06
C GLY A 197 10.76 -2.35 -7.07
N ILE A 198 9.89 -3.07 -6.34
CA ILE A 198 8.46 -2.77 -6.26
C ILE A 198 8.26 -1.50 -5.42
N GLY A 199 7.49 -0.52 -5.92
CA GLY A 199 7.04 0.60 -5.11
C GLY A 199 5.97 0.14 -4.13
N VAL A 200 6.00 0.63 -2.89
CA VAL A 200 5.03 0.26 -1.85
C VAL A 200 4.37 1.48 -1.24
N LEU A 201 3.03 1.48 -1.14
CA LEU A 201 2.26 2.36 -0.27
C LEU A 201 1.64 1.53 0.84
N TRP A 202 2.15 1.72 2.06
CA TRP A 202 1.76 1.02 3.26
C TRP A 202 0.93 1.93 4.16
N ALA A 203 -0.41 1.78 4.18
CA ALA A 203 -1.24 2.55 5.09
C ALA A 203 -1.32 1.89 6.46
N THR A 204 -1.06 2.69 7.50
CA THR A 204 -1.13 2.26 8.88
C THR A 204 -1.44 3.43 9.82
N HIS A 205 -1.95 3.13 11.00
CA HIS A 205 -1.97 4.05 12.13
C HIS A 205 -0.91 3.69 13.19
N LEU A 206 -0.17 2.58 12.99
CA LEU A 206 0.85 2.07 13.90
C LEU A 206 2.21 2.70 13.58
N ILE A 207 2.67 3.60 14.44
CA ILE A 207 3.93 4.32 14.24
C ILE A 207 5.15 3.40 14.31
N ASP A 208 5.05 2.26 15.00
CA ASP A 208 6.12 1.27 15.14
C ASP A 208 6.42 0.49 13.85
N GLU A 209 5.61 0.67 12.81
CA GLU A 209 5.85 0.08 11.50
C GLU A 209 6.76 0.93 10.60
N VAL A 210 7.08 2.15 11.04
CA VAL A 210 7.94 3.10 10.30
C VAL A 210 9.39 2.91 10.69
N GLU A 211 10.26 2.81 9.70
CA GLU A 211 11.71 2.78 9.88
C GLU A 211 12.38 4.07 9.36
N ASP A 212 13.57 4.37 9.85
CA ASP A 212 14.30 5.61 9.52
C ASP A 212 14.58 5.78 8.02
N GLY A 213 14.69 4.67 7.29
CA GLY A 213 14.92 4.67 5.83
C GLY A 213 13.68 4.91 4.97
N ASP A 214 12.49 4.91 5.57
CA ASP A 214 11.23 5.03 4.84
C ASP A 214 10.96 6.45 4.35
N HIS A 215 10.06 6.51 3.36
CA HIS A 215 9.31 7.72 3.06
C HIS A 215 8.00 7.70 3.83
N VAL A 216 7.55 8.87 4.25
CA VAL A 216 6.25 9.02 4.93
C VAL A 216 5.38 10.05 4.24
N VAL A 217 4.08 9.79 4.27
CA VAL A 217 3.01 10.70 3.89
C VAL A 217 2.05 10.73 5.07
N VAL A 218 1.89 11.87 5.72
CA VAL A 218 1.06 12.02 6.92
C VAL A 218 -0.24 12.70 6.58
N LEU A 219 -1.36 12.00 6.79
CA LEU A 219 -2.71 12.53 6.63
C LEU A 219 -3.33 12.84 8.00
N ARG A 220 -4.00 14.00 8.08
CA ARG A 220 -4.80 14.41 9.22
C ARG A 220 -6.10 15.03 8.74
N GLN A 221 -7.24 14.38 9.06
CA GLN A 221 -8.59 14.88 8.73
C GLN A 221 -8.80 15.25 7.26
N GLY A 222 -8.17 14.48 6.36
CA GLY A 222 -8.26 14.69 4.92
C GLY A 222 -7.15 15.57 4.32
N ASP A 223 -6.37 16.25 5.14
CA ASP A 223 -5.27 17.11 4.71
C ASP A 223 -3.93 16.38 4.74
N LEU A 224 -3.06 16.64 3.77
CA LEU A 224 -1.67 16.21 3.80
C LEU A 224 -0.86 17.20 4.65
N VAL A 225 -0.38 16.75 5.82
CA VAL A 225 0.32 17.62 6.79
C VAL A 225 1.84 17.47 6.76
N ALA A 226 2.37 16.36 6.25
CA ALA A 226 3.80 16.17 6.02
C ALA A 226 4.03 15.08 4.95
N LYS A 227 5.15 15.19 4.22
CA LYS A 227 5.64 14.16 3.30
C LYS A 227 7.15 14.26 3.12
N GLY A 228 7.80 13.14 2.83
CA GLY A 228 9.23 13.09 2.56
C GLY A 228 9.91 11.89 3.24
N LYS A 229 11.23 11.89 3.31
CA LYS A 229 11.95 10.90 4.12
C LYS A 229 11.67 11.12 5.61
N VAL A 230 11.69 10.06 6.39
CA VAL A 230 11.50 10.13 7.85
C VAL A 230 12.39 11.20 8.47
N ALA A 231 13.68 11.22 8.13
CA ALA A 231 14.64 12.20 8.64
C ALA A 231 14.23 13.66 8.34
N ASP A 232 13.74 13.93 7.12
CA ASP A 232 13.32 15.28 6.72
C ASP A 232 12.09 15.74 7.50
N VAL A 233 11.13 14.84 7.72
CA VAL A 233 9.91 15.14 8.51
C VAL A 233 10.23 15.37 9.98
N VAL A 234 11.12 14.57 10.55
CA VAL A 234 11.62 14.74 11.93
C VAL A 234 12.30 16.11 12.10
N MET A 235 13.17 16.47 11.16
CA MET A 235 13.87 17.75 11.17
C MET A 235 12.89 18.93 11.00
N ALA A 236 11.98 18.87 10.03
CA ALA A 236 11.02 19.94 9.75
C ALA A 236 10.06 20.21 10.92
N THR A 237 9.76 19.20 11.72
CA THR A 237 8.92 19.32 12.93
C THR A 237 9.70 19.65 14.20
N SER A 238 11.03 19.78 14.11
CA SER A 238 11.91 19.91 15.28
C SER A 238 11.64 18.80 16.32
N ALA A 239 11.43 17.58 15.85
CA ALA A 239 11.13 16.42 16.65
C ALA A 239 12.38 15.58 16.93
N ASN A 240 12.33 14.73 17.97
CA ASN A 240 13.43 13.82 18.31
C ASN A 240 13.32 12.45 17.61
N SER A 241 12.14 12.14 17.07
CA SER A 241 11.84 10.88 16.40
C SER A 241 10.60 11.03 15.51
N ILE A 242 10.36 10.06 14.64
CA ILE A 242 9.13 10.03 13.83
C ILE A 242 7.87 9.94 14.71
N ARG A 243 7.94 9.26 15.85
CA ARG A 243 6.86 9.20 16.84
C ARG A 243 6.54 10.58 17.40
N ASP A 244 7.56 11.35 17.80
CA ASP A 244 7.40 12.72 18.29
C ASP A 244 6.89 13.66 17.18
N ALA A 245 7.41 13.52 15.95
CA ALA A 245 6.93 14.26 14.78
C ALA A 245 5.44 13.99 14.52
N PHE A 246 5.03 12.72 14.51
CA PHE A 246 3.64 12.33 14.31
C PHE A 246 2.72 12.87 15.39
N SER A 247 3.15 12.83 16.67
CA SER A 247 2.43 13.44 17.80
C SER A 247 2.21 14.94 17.59
N LYS A 248 3.28 15.68 17.27
CA LYS A 248 3.21 17.12 17.00
C LYS A 248 2.30 17.46 15.83
N LEU A 249 2.40 16.72 14.73
CA LEU A 249 1.59 16.92 13.53
C LEU A 249 0.10 16.67 13.79
N ASN A 250 -0.24 15.70 14.63
CA ASN A 250 -1.61 15.40 14.99
C ASN A 250 -2.11 16.18 16.20
N ARG A 251 -1.25 16.95 16.88
CA ARG A 251 -1.56 17.63 18.16
C ARG A 251 -2.05 16.67 19.24
N ILE A 252 -1.40 15.49 19.31
CA ILE A 252 -1.75 14.41 20.23
C ILE A 252 -0.91 14.57 21.50
N GLY A 253 -1.54 14.46 22.67
CA GLY A 253 -0.85 14.45 23.97
C GLY A 253 -0.09 13.15 24.21
N PRO A 254 0.87 13.14 25.18
CA PRO A 254 1.65 11.93 25.49
C PRO A 254 0.80 10.72 25.92
N ALA A 255 -0.36 10.95 26.54
CA ALA A 255 -1.27 9.90 27.00
C ALA A 255 -1.93 9.13 25.82
N ASP A 256 -2.26 9.84 24.74
CA ASP A 256 -2.97 9.25 23.60
C ASP A 256 -2.06 8.44 22.67
N MET A 257 -0.73 8.60 22.81
CA MET A 257 0.25 7.88 21.99
C MET A 257 0.37 6.39 22.34
N ALA A 258 -0.05 5.97 23.52
CA ALA A 258 -0.03 4.57 23.93
C ALA A 258 -1.03 3.71 23.13
N GLU A 259 -2.17 4.27 22.72
CA GLU A 259 -3.19 3.58 21.94
C GLU A 259 -2.78 3.38 20.46
N ILE A 260 -1.84 4.19 19.96
CA ILE A 260 -1.37 4.14 18.56
C ILE A 260 -0.25 3.09 18.38
N SER A 261 0.22 2.52 19.48
CA SER A 261 1.33 1.54 19.51
C SER A 261 0.89 0.10 19.81
N SER A 262 -0.38 -0.12 20.06
CA SER A 262 -0.97 -1.44 20.33
C SER A 262 -1.76 -1.96 19.14
#